data_630444bd49e14a7d75c61a6179966504
#
_entry.id   630444bd49e14a7d75c61a6179966504
#
_cell.length_a   1.000
_cell.length_b   1.000
_cell.length_c   1.000
_cell.angle_alpha   90.00
_cell.angle_beta   90.00
_cell.angle_gamma   90.00
#
_symmetry.space_group_name_H-M   'P 1'
#
loop_
_entity.id
_entity.type
_entity.pdbx_description
1 polymer ?
#
loop_
_entity_poly.entity_id
_entity_poly.type
_entity_poly.pdbx_seq_one_letter_code
_entity_poly.pdbx_strand_id
1 'polypeptide(L)'
;MTDIKEWRDDQKELTRNILERVDVPAFSFDCSGVNKGCTLDHLDGRYGYIAKEDALAYNWRIFDYKTDELLGTYDSIEGVIKGGWKVST
;
A
#
# COMPACT_ATOMS: atom_id res chain seq x y z
N MET A 1 13.26 -7.59 24.37
CA MET A 1 13.24 -7.10 23.03
C MET A 1 11.84 -7.01 22.45
N THR A 2 11.57 -5.96 21.77
CA THR A 2 10.23 -5.75 21.23
C THR A 2 10.25 -5.90 19.72
N ASP A 3 9.42 -6.80 19.24
CA ASP A 3 9.22 -6.92 17.79
C ASP A 3 8.11 -6.02 17.39
N ILE A 4 8.29 -5.35 16.27
CA ILE A 4 7.24 -4.54 15.72
C ILE A 4 6.28 -5.46 15.00
N LYS A 5 5.09 -5.59 15.57
CA LYS A 5 4.07 -6.46 15.00
C LYS A 5 3.06 -5.71 14.15
N GLU A 6 3.06 -4.41 14.27
CA GLU A 6 2.15 -3.57 13.51
C GLU A 6 2.67 -2.15 13.49
N TRP A 7 2.17 -1.39 12.56
CA TRP A 7 2.54 0.01 12.42
C TRP A 7 1.88 0.84 13.51
N ARG A 8 2.44 2.02 13.75
CA ARG A 8 1.84 2.93 14.71
C ARG A 8 0.48 3.39 14.22
N ASP A 9 -0.34 3.86 15.15
CA ASP A 9 -1.70 4.28 14.82
C ASP A 9 -1.74 5.42 13.81
N ASP A 10 -0.81 6.37 13.91
CA ASP A 10 -0.79 7.47 12.96
C ASP A 10 -0.43 7.01 11.55
N GLN A 11 0.42 5.99 11.44
CA GLN A 11 0.77 5.43 10.15
C GLN A 11 -0.38 4.63 9.56
N LYS A 12 -1.11 3.90 10.42
CA LYS A 12 -2.29 3.17 9.98
C LYS A 12 -3.36 4.12 9.49
N GLU A 13 -3.54 5.24 10.21
CA GLU A 13 -4.54 6.21 9.85
C GLU A 13 -4.20 6.88 8.52
N LEU A 14 -2.94 7.21 8.32
CA LEU A 14 -2.50 7.79 7.06
C LEU A 14 -2.74 6.83 5.90
N THR A 15 -2.43 5.55 6.12
CA THR A 15 -2.65 4.53 5.10
C THR A 15 -4.13 4.43 4.75
N ARG A 16 -4.97 4.39 5.77
CA ARG A 16 -6.41 4.33 5.56
C ARG A 16 -6.90 5.52 4.76
N ASN A 17 -6.46 6.72 5.16
CA ASN A 17 -6.90 7.93 4.48
C ASN A 17 -6.48 7.96 3.02
N ILE A 18 -5.26 7.57 2.74
CA ILE A 18 -4.76 7.59 1.37
C ILE A 18 -5.46 6.56 0.51
N LEU A 19 -5.63 5.36 1.03
CA LEU A 19 -6.26 4.30 0.25
C LEU A 19 -7.75 4.55 0.04
N GLU A 20 -8.39 5.27 0.93
CA GLU A 20 -9.79 5.62 0.76
C GLU A 20 -9.99 6.71 -0.28
N ARG A 21 -8.92 7.41 -0.65
CA ARG A 21 -8.99 8.51 -1.61
C ARG A 21 -8.16 8.18 -2.83
N VAL A 22 -8.62 7.20 -3.57
CA VAL A 22 -7.85 6.71 -4.71
C VAL A 22 -7.68 7.75 -5.82
N ASP A 23 -8.47 8.80 -5.79
CA ASP A 23 -8.39 9.86 -6.79
C ASP A 23 -7.43 10.98 -6.39
N VAL A 24 -6.77 10.86 -5.23
CA VAL A 24 -5.85 11.89 -4.80
C VAL A 24 -4.42 11.58 -5.27
N PRO A 25 -3.50 12.52 -5.07
CA PRO A 25 -2.15 12.42 -5.63
C PRO A 25 -1.37 11.17 -5.30
N ALA A 26 -1.72 10.45 -4.23
CA ALA A 26 -1.01 9.22 -3.91
C ALA A 26 -1.07 8.23 -5.06
N PHE A 27 -2.15 8.28 -5.84
CA PHE A 27 -2.31 7.38 -6.98
C PHE A 27 -2.07 8.06 -8.32
N SER A 28 -2.34 9.36 -8.39
CA SER A 28 -2.10 10.10 -9.63
C SER A 28 -0.70 10.67 -9.67
N PHE A 29 0.01 10.51 -8.59
CA PHE A 29 1.35 11.04 -8.43
C PHE A 29 2.31 10.34 -9.36
N ASP A 30 2.95 11.11 -10.18
CA ASP A 30 3.83 10.56 -11.19
C ASP A 30 5.03 11.45 -11.33
N CYS A 31 6.04 11.14 -10.56
CA CYS A 31 7.21 11.96 -10.53
C CYS A 31 8.12 11.79 -11.71
N SER A 32 8.10 10.65 -12.34
CA SER A 32 9.12 10.36 -13.31
C SER A 32 8.65 9.39 -14.39
N GLY A 33 7.38 9.10 -14.42
CA GLY A 33 6.86 8.19 -15.40
C GLY A 33 7.05 6.73 -15.05
N VAL A 34 7.60 6.45 -13.88
CA VAL A 34 7.79 5.07 -13.46
C VAL A 34 6.94 4.71 -12.24
N ASN A 35 6.03 5.59 -11.89
CA ASN A 35 5.16 5.34 -10.76
C ASN A 35 4.16 4.26 -11.12
N LYS A 36 4.19 3.16 -10.39
CA LYS A 36 3.34 2.01 -10.66
C LYS A 36 2.01 2.09 -9.94
N GLY A 37 1.87 3.03 -9.04
CA GLY A 37 0.68 3.18 -8.23
C GLY A 37 1.06 3.64 -6.85
N CYS A 38 0.24 3.30 -5.86
CA CYS A 38 0.51 3.67 -4.48
C CYS A 38 1.50 2.69 -3.88
N THR A 39 2.66 3.18 -3.48
CA THR A 39 3.70 2.31 -2.91
C THR A 39 3.48 2.11 -1.43
N LEU A 40 3.86 0.93 -0.95
CA LEU A 40 3.66 0.55 0.44
C LEU A 40 4.90 -0.16 0.97
N ASP A 41 5.09 -0.01 2.28
CA ASP A 41 6.14 -0.72 3.00
C ASP A 41 5.52 -1.78 3.88
N HIS A 42 6.16 -2.94 3.96
CA HIS A 42 5.73 -4.00 4.83
C HIS A 42 6.60 -4.05 6.09
N LEU A 43 6.01 -4.55 7.17
CA LEU A 43 6.73 -4.67 8.43
C LEU A 43 8.00 -5.51 8.32
N ASP A 44 8.03 -6.45 7.38
CA ASP A 44 9.20 -7.31 7.21
C ASP A 44 10.22 -6.74 6.23
N GLY A 45 9.99 -5.53 5.73
CA GLY A 45 10.93 -4.88 4.86
C GLY A 45 10.64 -4.97 3.37
N ARG A 46 9.58 -5.67 2.99
CA ARG A 46 9.21 -5.74 1.59
C ARG A 46 8.65 -4.41 1.12
N TYR A 47 8.78 -4.15 -0.15
CA TYR A 47 8.30 -2.92 -0.76
C TYR A 47 7.42 -3.28 -1.95
N GLY A 48 6.19 -2.81 -1.92
CA GLY A 48 5.23 -3.17 -2.94
C GLY A 48 4.39 -1.99 -3.39
N TYR A 49 3.41 -2.27 -4.23
CA TYR A 49 2.53 -1.23 -4.72
C TYR A 49 1.14 -1.80 -5.02
N ILE A 50 0.15 -0.91 -4.97
CA ILE A 50 -1.20 -1.21 -5.43
C ILE A 50 -1.40 -0.40 -6.70
N ALA A 51 -1.72 -1.08 -7.80
CA ALA A 51 -1.92 -0.40 -9.06
C ALA A 51 -3.17 0.49 -8.99
N LYS A 52 -3.14 1.58 -9.72
CA LYS A 52 -4.25 2.52 -9.70
C LYS A 52 -5.56 1.86 -10.12
N GLU A 53 -5.51 1.04 -11.14
CA GLU A 53 -6.71 0.35 -11.62
C GLU A 53 -7.29 -0.56 -10.54
N ASP A 54 -6.41 -1.23 -9.81
CA ASP A 54 -6.85 -2.11 -8.72
C ASP A 54 -7.51 -1.31 -7.62
N ALA A 55 -6.90 -0.20 -7.24
CA ALA A 55 -7.45 0.62 -6.17
C ALA A 55 -8.81 1.18 -6.56
N LEU A 56 -8.96 1.61 -7.79
CA LEU A 56 -10.24 2.15 -8.27
C LEU A 56 -11.33 1.09 -8.30
N ALA A 57 -10.93 -0.17 -8.48
CA ALA A 57 -11.87 -1.28 -8.50
C ALA A 57 -12.01 -1.93 -7.12
N TYR A 58 -11.39 -1.37 -6.12
CA TYR A 58 -11.38 -1.90 -4.75
C TYR A 58 -10.78 -3.29 -4.68
N ASN A 59 -9.81 -3.56 -5.55
CA ASN A 59 -9.04 -4.78 -5.52
C ASN A 59 -7.73 -4.47 -4.83
N TRP A 60 -7.60 -4.95 -3.61
CA TRP A 60 -6.43 -4.62 -2.79
C TRP A 60 -5.36 -5.67 -2.98
N ARG A 61 -4.78 -5.69 -4.19
CA ARG A 61 -3.69 -6.60 -4.53
C ARG A 61 -2.39 -5.83 -4.47
N ILE A 62 -1.41 -6.41 -3.79
CA ILE A 62 -0.11 -5.77 -3.61
C ILE A 62 0.93 -6.57 -4.35
N PHE A 63 1.67 -5.89 -5.22
CA PHE A 63 2.69 -6.50 -6.05
C PHE A 63 4.06 -6.01 -5.64
N ASP A 64 5.07 -6.86 -5.78
CA ASP A 64 6.44 -6.49 -5.49
C ASP A 64 6.85 -5.36 -6.45
N TYR A 65 7.43 -4.31 -5.90
CA TYR A 65 7.75 -3.14 -6.70
C TYR A 65 8.80 -3.44 -7.77
N LYS A 66 9.70 -4.36 -7.52
CA LYS A 66 10.78 -4.69 -8.44
C LYS A 66 10.40 -5.78 -9.42
N THR A 67 9.70 -6.80 -8.96
CA THR A 67 9.44 -7.98 -9.79
C THR A 67 8.02 -8.05 -10.31
N ASP A 68 7.12 -7.23 -9.78
CA ASP A 68 5.69 -7.26 -10.12
C ASP A 68 5.03 -8.56 -9.72
N GLU A 69 5.65 -9.29 -8.80
CA GLU A 69 5.10 -10.53 -8.32
C GLU A 69 4.01 -10.24 -7.29
N LEU A 70 2.92 -10.99 -7.32
CA LEU A 70 1.83 -10.77 -6.37
C LEU A 70 2.28 -11.17 -4.98
N LEU A 71 2.24 -10.22 -4.05
CA LEU A 71 2.65 -10.46 -2.67
C LEU A 71 1.47 -10.75 -1.76
N GLY A 72 0.29 -10.26 -2.09
CA GLY A 72 -0.88 -10.51 -1.27
C GLY A 72 -2.14 -9.92 -1.86
N THR A 73 -3.27 -10.47 -1.44
CA THR A 73 -4.58 -9.99 -1.87
C THR A 73 -5.42 -9.82 -0.61
N TYR A 74 -6.07 -8.68 -0.50
CA TYR A 74 -6.85 -8.36 0.69
C TYR A 74 -8.25 -7.92 0.28
N ASP A 75 -9.21 -8.12 1.17
CA ASP A 75 -10.60 -7.79 0.89
C ASP A 75 -10.94 -6.34 1.16
N SER A 76 -10.11 -5.65 1.89
CA SER A 76 -10.43 -4.30 2.32
C SER A 76 -9.15 -3.56 2.68
N ILE A 77 -9.29 -2.24 2.83
CA ILE A 77 -8.19 -1.41 3.30
C ILE A 77 -7.73 -1.88 4.68
N GLU A 78 -8.67 -2.22 5.55
CA GLU A 78 -8.31 -2.72 6.87
C GLU A 78 -7.51 -4.01 6.76
N GLY A 79 -7.85 -4.85 5.80
CA GLY A 79 -7.09 -6.07 5.57
C GLY A 79 -5.66 -5.79 5.15
N VAL A 80 -5.46 -4.78 4.31
CA VAL A 80 -4.12 -4.37 3.91
C VAL A 80 -3.30 -3.95 5.13
N ILE A 81 -3.91 -3.14 5.99
CA ILE A 81 -3.25 -2.64 7.20
C ILE A 81 -2.93 -3.79 8.14
N LYS A 82 -3.90 -4.68 8.37
CA LYS A 82 -3.67 -5.82 9.24
C LYS A 82 -2.64 -6.77 8.68
N GLY A 83 -2.48 -6.78 7.36
CA GLY A 83 -1.46 -7.59 6.72
C GLY A 83 -0.05 -7.06 6.88
N GLY A 84 0.11 -5.90 7.53
CA GLY A 84 1.42 -5.37 7.80
C GLY A 84 1.89 -4.31 6.83
N TRP A 85 1.02 -3.77 6.01
CA TRP A 85 1.36 -2.79 4.99
C TRP A 85 0.98 -1.38 5.42
N LYS A 86 1.80 -0.43 5.04
CA LYS A 86 1.44 0.98 5.16
C LYS A 86 1.93 1.71 3.93
N VAL A 87 1.30 2.86 3.62
CA VAL A 87 1.75 3.65 2.48
C VAL A 87 3.16 4.16 2.75
N SER A 88 3.94 4.19 1.70
CA SER A 88 5.32 4.64 1.78
C SER A 88 5.35 6.15 1.58
N THR A 89 5.61 6.88 2.64
CA THR A 89 5.65 8.35 2.59
C THR A 89 6.91 8.89 3.20
#